data_5c98a97564053922165de6211ee5820f
#
_entry.id   5c98a97564053922165de6211ee5820f
#
_cell.length_a   1.000
_cell.length_b   1.000
_cell.length_c   1.000
_cell.angle_alpha   90.00
_cell.angle_beta   90.00
_cell.angle_gamma   90.00
#
_symmetry.space_group_name_H-M   'P 1'
#
loop_
_entity.id
_entity.type
_entity.pdbx_description
1 polymer ?
#
loop_
_entity_poly.entity_id
_entity_poly.type
_entity_poly.pdbx_seq_one_letter_code
_entity_poly.pdbx_strand_id
1 'polypeptide(L)'
;MKKLIFITVFNNINYVRMLSLLVKTLYIYGNIDEDTHILIYTSTQFKYFIENSQFYSKKIHLFINDNYNTIDSACKARLDLFDYELIDEYEKILYLDTDILVQKNINFIFDLIEENKIYAFGEGDISNDKDDFFGGKSLFINEINNYKDKSAFNSGVMLFNNCFEIKNLFKIIKNHMLKNKSAKFNDQPYFVYNAKKYNLINNTILNNYVELTNQMPKTNKAILHISGGPGIYKNKLNIMIIYFNHMLKNTTIMKK
;
A
#
# COMPACT_ATOMS: atom_id res chain seq x y z
N MET A 1 21.69 3.28 4.85
CA MET A 1 20.87 2.71 3.74
C MET A 1 19.50 3.35 3.84
N LYS A 2 19.14 4.21 2.88
CA LYS A 2 17.88 4.95 2.94
C LYS A 2 16.69 4.04 2.61
N LYS A 3 15.64 4.17 3.41
CA LYS A 3 14.36 3.48 3.28
C LYS A 3 13.26 4.45 2.89
N LEU A 4 12.30 4.00 2.14
CA LEU A 4 11.16 4.83 1.72
C LEU A 4 9.83 4.19 2.13
N ILE A 5 8.98 4.95 2.80
CA ILE A 5 7.55 4.64 2.91
C ILE A 5 6.84 5.45 1.83
N PHE A 6 6.23 4.77 0.87
CA PHE A 6 5.53 5.41 -0.26
C PHE A 6 4.02 5.32 -0.09
N ILE A 7 3.33 6.45 -0.23
CA ILE A 7 1.88 6.58 -0.04
C ILE A 7 1.29 7.40 -1.17
N THR A 8 0.15 6.99 -1.73
CA THR A 8 -0.56 7.76 -2.78
C THR A 8 -1.86 8.34 -2.23
N VAL A 9 -2.13 9.62 -2.50
CA VAL A 9 -3.30 10.36 -1.97
C VAL A 9 -3.90 11.25 -3.04
N PHE A 10 -5.03 10.83 -3.63
CA PHE A 10 -5.69 11.56 -4.70
C PHE A 10 -7.22 11.55 -4.56
N ASN A 11 -7.91 12.30 -5.40
CA ASN A 11 -9.33 12.28 -5.65
C ASN A 11 -10.22 12.84 -4.51
N ASN A 12 -10.09 12.39 -3.25
CA ASN A 12 -11.03 12.76 -2.19
C ASN A 12 -10.30 13.19 -0.91
N ILE A 13 -10.75 14.30 -0.29
CA ILE A 13 -10.17 14.87 0.93
C ILE A 13 -10.21 13.88 2.12
N ASN A 14 -11.10 12.91 2.15
CA ASN A 14 -11.11 11.90 3.19
C ASN A 14 -9.87 10.99 3.14
N TYR A 15 -9.23 10.81 1.98
CA TYR A 15 -7.96 10.12 1.90
C TYR A 15 -6.82 10.91 2.56
N VAL A 16 -6.86 12.27 2.52
CA VAL A 16 -5.92 13.11 3.29
C VAL A 16 -6.15 12.95 4.80
N ARG A 17 -7.42 12.79 5.23
CA ARG A 17 -7.74 12.53 6.65
C ARG A 17 -7.22 11.15 7.09
N MET A 18 -7.38 10.11 6.26
CA MET A 18 -6.81 8.79 6.52
C MET A 18 -5.29 8.83 6.53
N LEU A 19 -4.65 9.51 5.56
CA LEU A 19 -3.20 9.78 5.57
C LEU A 19 -2.74 10.38 6.89
N SER A 20 -3.46 11.36 7.42
CA SER A 20 -3.13 11.99 8.72
C SER A 20 -3.07 10.96 9.86
N LEU A 21 -3.99 10.01 9.88
CA LEU A 21 -4.01 8.93 10.88
C LEU A 21 -2.86 7.96 10.65
N LEU A 22 -2.61 7.55 9.40
CA LEU A 22 -1.48 6.68 9.05
C LEU A 22 -0.16 7.30 9.49
N VAL A 23 0.13 8.55 9.10
CA VAL A 23 1.40 9.21 9.43
C VAL A 23 1.56 9.41 10.95
N LYS A 24 0.47 9.78 11.67
CA LYS A 24 0.50 9.84 13.14
C LYS A 24 0.85 8.49 13.76
N THR A 25 0.27 7.39 13.26
CA THR A 25 0.60 6.04 13.79
C THR A 25 2.01 5.62 13.44
N LEU A 26 2.54 5.99 12.27
CA LEU A 26 3.95 5.77 11.91
C LEU A 26 4.89 6.44 12.91
N TYR A 27 4.62 7.69 13.31
CA TYR A 27 5.46 8.41 14.28
C TYR A 27 5.29 7.91 15.73
N ILE A 28 4.07 7.56 16.15
CA ILE A 28 3.80 7.17 17.53
C ILE A 28 4.21 5.73 17.82
N TYR A 29 3.93 4.82 16.90
CA TYR A 29 4.07 3.37 17.08
C TYR A 29 5.06 2.72 16.14
N GLY A 30 5.20 3.26 14.92
CA GLY A 30 6.03 2.67 13.87
C GLY A 30 7.53 2.75 14.14
N ASN A 31 7.95 3.66 15.03
CA ASN A 31 9.34 3.86 15.42
C ASN A 31 10.28 4.00 14.21
N ILE A 32 9.84 4.74 13.17
CA ILE A 32 10.62 4.94 11.96
C ILE A 32 11.95 5.64 12.26
N ASP A 33 13.05 5.05 11.82
CA ASP A 33 14.41 5.55 12.05
C ASP A 33 14.76 6.80 11.21
N GLU A 34 15.96 7.36 11.43
CA GLU A 34 16.39 8.59 10.76
C GLU A 34 16.60 8.39 9.25
N ASP A 35 16.94 7.18 8.82
CA ASP A 35 17.16 6.84 7.40
C ASP A 35 15.86 6.52 6.64
N THR A 36 14.71 6.56 7.32
CA THR A 36 13.40 6.30 6.72
C THR A 36 12.69 7.60 6.40
N HIS A 37 12.42 7.83 5.12
CA HIS A 37 11.63 8.95 4.62
C HIS A 37 10.23 8.51 4.20
N ILE A 38 9.31 9.47 4.14
CA ILE A 38 7.93 9.25 3.68
C ILE A 38 7.74 10.05 2.39
N LEU A 39 7.46 9.38 1.28
CA LEU A 39 7.08 10.02 0.02
C LEU A 39 5.57 9.97 -0.12
N ILE A 40 4.94 11.13 -0.21
CA ILE A 40 3.51 11.26 -0.46
C ILE A 40 3.31 11.75 -1.89
N TYR A 41 2.75 10.89 -2.74
CA TYR A 41 2.38 11.23 -4.10
C TYR A 41 0.95 11.74 -4.13
N THR A 42 0.76 13.00 -4.56
CA THR A 42 -0.51 13.70 -4.38
C THR A 42 -0.72 14.80 -5.42
N SER A 43 -1.90 15.44 -5.39
CA SER A 43 -2.22 16.60 -6.24
C SER A 43 -1.79 17.93 -5.60
N THR A 44 -1.66 18.98 -6.43
CA THR A 44 -1.43 20.35 -5.96
C THR A 44 -2.49 20.80 -4.95
N GLN A 45 -3.76 20.41 -5.16
CA GLN A 45 -4.84 20.72 -4.24
C GLN A 45 -4.60 20.15 -2.85
N PHE A 46 -4.12 18.91 -2.73
CA PHE A 46 -3.90 18.26 -1.43
C PHE A 46 -2.56 18.60 -0.81
N LYS A 47 -1.57 19.02 -1.61
CA LYS A 47 -0.29 19.53 -1.12
C LYS A 47 -0.49 20.56 -0.01
N TYR A 48 -1.34 21.57 -0.22
CA TYR A 48 -1.61 22.61 0.75
C TYR A 48 -2.10 22.06 2.11
N PHE A 49 -3.04 21.09 2.10
CA PHE A 49 -3.54 20.48 3.32
C PHE A 49 -2.49 19.65 4.04
N ILE A 50 -1.61 18.98 3.29
CA ILE A 50 -0.55 18.13 3.84
C ILE A 50 0.53 19.02 4.47
N GLU A 51 1.03 20.03 3.77
CA GLU A 51 2.08 20.94 4.28
C GLU A 51 1.65 21.73 5.51
N ASN A 52 0.37 22.09 5.63
CA ASN A 52 -0.18 22.78 6.79
C ASN A 52 -0.68 21.84 7.90
N SER A 53 -0.46 20.55 7.78
CA SER A 53 -0.87 19.58 8.79
C SER A 53 0.16 19.48 9.93
N GLN A 54 -0.31 19.14 11.13
CA GLN A 54 0.56 18.92 12.30
C GLN A 54 1.50 17.71 12.16
N PHE A 55 1.23 16.80 11.21
CA PHE A 55 2.08 15.64 10.98
C PHE A 55 3.20 15.91 9.96
N TYR A 56 3.17 17.06 9.26
CA TYR A 56 4.19 17.38 8.27
C TYR A 56 5.54 17.62 8.92
N SER A 57 6.58 17.04 8.37
CA SER A 57 7.95 17.12 8.91
C SER A 57 9.00 17.04 7.80
N LYS A 58 10.26 17.30 8.13
CA LYS A 58 11.40 17.21 7.20
C LYS A 58 11.62 15.81 6.59
N LYS A 59 11.02 14.77 7.18
CA LYS A 59 11.06 13.40 6.64
C LYS A 59 10.03 13.16 5.54
N ILE A 60 9.10 14.09 5.31
CA ILE A 60 8.05 13.97 4.31
C ILE A 60 8.47 14.70 3.03
N HIS A 61 8.51 13.97 1.95
CA HIS A 61 8.71 14.48 0.60
C HIS A 61 7.38 14.42 -0.15
N LEU A 62 7.14 15.41 -1.00
CA LEU A 62 5.94 15.46 -1.84
C LEU A 62 6.31 15.26 -3.30
N PHE A 63 5.63 14.33 -3.95
CA PHE A 63 5.65 14.13 -5.39
C PHE A 63 4.29 14.58 -5.93
N ILE A 64 4.25 15.54 -6.88
CA ILE A 64 3.03 16.22 -7.27
C ILE A 64 2.63 15.86 -8.69
N ASN A 65 1.34 15.49 -8.86
CA ASN A 65 0.75 15.26 -10.17
C ASN A 65 -0.76 15.51 -10.11
N ASP A 66 -1.31 16.30 -11.04
CA ASP A 66 -2.73 16.66 -11.05
C ASP A 66 -3.58 15.78 -12.00
N ASN A 67 -3.00 14.74 -12.59
CA ASN A 67 -3.71 13.86 -13.53
C ASN A 67 -4.61 12.80 -12.87
N TYR A 68 -4.52 12.60 -11.56
CA TYR A 68 -5.21 11.55 -10.82
C TYR A 68 -6.45 12.06 -10.08
N ASN A 69 -7.44 12.55 -10.82
CA ASN A 69 -8.63 13.22 -10.27
C ASN A 69 -9.88 12.32 -10.17
N THR A 70 -9.83 11.09 -10.68
CA THR A 70 -10.90 10.09 -10.54
C THR A 70 -10.44 8.92 -9.67
N ILE A 71 -11.38 8.13 -9.15
CA ILE A 71 -11.05 6.93 -8.37
C ILE A 71 -10.23 5.95 -9.21
N ASP A 72 -10.65 5.70 -10.45
CA ASP A 72 -9.97 4.77 -11.36
C ASP A 72 -8.53 5.23 -11.67
N SER A 73 -8.32 6.52 -11.93
CA SER A 73 -6.96 7.04 -12.13
C SER A 73 -6.14 6.99 -10.85
N ALA A 74 -6.72 7.37 -9.70
CA ALA A 74 -6.03 7.40 -8.41
C ALA A 74 -5.48 6.03 -7.99
N CYS A 75 -6.20 4.93 -8.25
CA CYS A 75 -5.73 3.58 -7.99
C CYS A 75 -4.44 3.23 -8.77
N LYS A 76 -4.22 3.86 -9.92
CA LYS A 76 -3.06 3.62 -10.79
C LYS A 76 -1.84 4.45 -10.39
N ALA A 77 -2.02 5.48 -9.57
CA ALA A 77 -0.96 6.44 -9.24
C ALA A 77 0.30 5.79 -8.65
N ARG A 78 0.16 4.70 -7.87
CA ARG A 78 1.31 3.99 -7.30
C ARG A 78 2.30 3.46 -8.34
N LEU A 79 1.86 3.27 -9.58
CA LEU A 79 2.71 2.79 -10.68
C LEU A 79 3.72 3.84 -11.18
N ASP A 80 3.57 5.10 -10.77
CA ASP A 80 4.51 6.18 -11.10
C ASP A 80 5.64 6.33 -10.07
N LEU A 81 5.74 5.45 -9.08
CA LEU A 81 6.78 5.53 -8.05
C LEU A 81 8.19 5.73 -8.64
N PHE A 82 8.50 5.01 -9.70
CA PHE A 82 9.82 5.06 -10.33
C PHE A 82 10.03 6.27 -11.27
N ASP A 83 9.01 7.12 -11.42
CA ASP A 83 9.11 8.42 -12.09
C ASP A 83 9.55 9.54 -11.09
N TYR A 84 9.66 9.23 -9.78
CA TYR A 84 10.15 10.17 -8.77
C TYR A 84 11.66 10.37 -8.93
N GLU A 85 12.11 11.63 -9.09
CA GLU A 85 13.49 11.98 -9.46
C GLU A 85 14.57 11.51 -8.48
N LEU A 86 14.23 11.41 -7.17
CA LEU A 86 15.15 10.98 -6.12
C LEU A 86 14.98 9.50 -5.75
N ILE A 87 14.25 8.71 -6.54
CA ILE A 87 13.95 7.32 -6.18
C ILE A 87 15.20 6.46 -6.02
N ASP A 88 16.25 6.76 -6.75
CA ASP A 88 17.49 5.99 -6.71
C ASP A 88 18.33 6.23 -5.44
N GLU A 89 17.94 7.18 -4.59
CA GLU A 89 18.53 7.34 -3.26
C GLU A 89 18.04 6.28 -2.26
N TYR A 90 16.95 5.57 -2.55
CA TYR A 90 16.32 4.61 -1.66
C TYR A 90 16.53 3.18 -2.15
N GLU A 91 16.92 2.31 -1.24
CA GLU A 91 17.18 0.90 -1.55
C GLU A 91 15.97 0.01 -1.27
N LYS A 92 15.26 0.27 -0.16
CA LYS A 92 14.10 -0.51 0.27
C LYS A 92 12.86 0.36 0.33
N ILE A 93 11.77 -0.13 -0.19
CA ILE A 93 10.51 0.61 -0.32
C ILE A 93 9.37 -0.18 0.31
N LEU A 94 8.63 0.48 1.21
CA LEU A 94 7.38 -0.01 1.76
C LEU A 94 6.23 0.86 1.23
N TYR A 95 5.41 0.31 0.34
CA TYR A 95 4.18 0.96 -0.10
C TYR A 95 3.05 0.69 0.90
N LEU A 96 2.31 1.74 1.25
CA LEU A 96 1.15 1.68 2.13
C LEU A 96 -0.03 2.45 1.53
N ASP A 97 -1.19 1.83 1.47
CA ASP A 97 -2.45 2.53 1.20
C ASP A 97 -2.80 3.47 2.37
N THR A 98 -3.62 4.50 2.12
CA THR A 98 -3.98 5.50 3.16
C THR A 98 -4.85 4.95 4.27
N ASP A 99 -5.57 3.87 4.03
CA ASP A 99 -6.48 3.21 5.00
C ASP A 99 -5.76 2.20 5.91
N ILE A 100 -4.52 2.53 6.24
CA ILE A 100 -3.66 1.73 7.11
C ILE A 100 -3.41 2.44 8.43
N LEU A 101 -3.35 1.65 9.51
CA LEU A 101 -2.83 2.06 10.82
C LEU A 101 -1.65 1.17 11.20
N VAL A 102 -0.62 1.79 11.75
CA VAL A 102 0.55 1.08 12.29
C VAL A 102 0.45 1.06 13.81
N GLN A 103 0.57 -0.13 14.43
CA GLN A 103 0.41 -0.28 15.88
C GLN A 103 1.66 -0.82 16.59
N LYS A 104 2.73 -1.11 15.86
CA LYS A 104 4.03 -1.53 16.40
C LYS A 104 5.17 -1.01 15.55
N ASN A 105 6.39 -1.13 16.09
CA ASN A 105 7.62 -0.90 15.33
C ASN A 105 7.59 -1.67 14.00
N ILE A 106 7.90 -0.97 12.90
CA ILE A 106 7.92 -1.54 11.55
C ILE A 106 9.31 -1.51 10.90
N ASN A 107 10.35 -1.03 11.58
CA ASN A 107 11.69 -0.96 10.98
C ASN A 107 12.20 -2.34 10.55
N PHE A 108 11.89 -3.38 11.32
CA PHE A 108 12.27 -4.76 11.00
C PHE A 108 11.60 -5.29 9.72
N ILE A 109 10.47 -4.69 9.27
CA ILE A 109 9.78 -5.13 8.05
C ILE A 109 10.70 -4.99 6.84
N PHE A 110 11.52 -3.94 6.79
CA PHE A 110 12.50 -3.76 5.72
C PHE A 110 13.57 -4.86 5.68
N ASP A 111 13.80 -5.55 6.81
CA ASP A 111 14.79 -6.62 6.90
C ASP A 111 14.24 -7.99 6.46
N LEU A 112 12.93 -8.06 6.17
CA LEU A 112 12.29 -9.28 5.65
C LEU A 112 12.58 -9.52 4.16
N ILE A 113 13.21 -8.57 3.47
CA ILE A 113 13.54 -8.71 2.05
C ILE A 113 14.77 -9.61 1.90
N GLU A 114 14.57 -10.79 1.34
CA GLU A 114 15.63 -11.76 1.05
C GLU A 114 15.92 -11.85 -0.46
N GLU A 115 14.92 -11.57 -1.31
CA GLU A 115 14.98 -11.69 -2.76
C GLU A 115 14.46 -10.43 -3.46
N ASN A 116 14.78 -10.26 -4.75
CA ASN A 116 14.25 -9.19 -5.60
C ASN A 116 12.80 -9.48 -6.02
N LYS A 117 11.90 -9.52 -5.04
CA LYS A 117 10.47 -9.77 -5.21
C LYS A 117 9.64 -8.68 -4.53
N ILE A 118 8.37 -8.57 -4.91
CA ILE A 118 7.36 -7.89 -4.10
C ILE A 118 6.98 -8.83 -2.95
N TYR A 119 7.02 -8.34 -1.72
CA TYR A 119 6.46 -8.97 -0.54
C TYR A 119 5.11 -8.33 -0.27
N ALA A 120 4.04 -9.12 -0.26
CA ALA A 120 2.69 -8.70 0.05
C ALA A 120 2.03 -9.72 0.99
N PHE A 121 0.84 -9.44 1.48
CA PHE A 121 0.10 -10.44 2.24
C PHE A 121 -0.99 -11.09 1.37
N GLY A 122 -1.26 -12.37 1.63
CA GLY A 122 -2.20 -13.17 0.84
C GLY A 122 -3.63 -12.70 1.00
N GLU A 123 -4.36 -12.57 -0.10
CA GLU A 123 -5.78 -12.28 -0.14
C GLU A 123 -6.44 -12.97 -1.32
N GLY A 124 -7.28 -13.98 -1.06
CA GLY A 124 -8.08 -14.66 -2.07
C GLY A 124 -7.33 -15.69 -2.91
N ASP A 125 -7.97 -16.17 -3.97
CA ASP A 125 -7.51 -17.22 -4.86
C ASP A 125 -7.77 -16.85 -6.32
N ILE A 126 -6.74 -16.92 -7.18
CA ILE A 126 -6.82 -16.60 -8.61
C ILE A 126 -7.74 -17.54 -9.40
N SER A 127 -8.11 -18.68 -8.85
CA SER A 127 -9.03 -19.65 -9.49
C SER A 127 -10.49 -19.44 -9.09
N ASN A 128 -10.77 -18.64 -8.06
CA ASN A 128 -12.11 -18.42 -7.55
C ASN A 128 -12.81 -17.27 -8.27
N ASP A 129 -14.01 -17.51 -8.82
CA ASP A 129 -14.81 -16.47 -9.49
C ASP A 129 -15.21 -15.31 -8.56
N LYS A 130 -15.42 -15.59 -7.27
CA LYS A 130 -15.77 -14.57 -6.28
C LYS A 130 -14.62 -13.60 -6.01
N ASP A 131 -13.40 -14.05 -6.23
CA ASP A 131 -12.18 -13.29 -5.98
C ASP A 131 -11.66 -12.59 -7.24
N ASP A 132 -12.33 -12.74 -8.41
CA ASP A 132 -11.88 -12.19 -9.69
C ASP A 132 -11.62 -10.67 -9.65
N PHE A 133 -12.42 -9.94 -8.85
CA PHE A 133 -12.29 -8.49 -8.73
C PHE A 133 -10.92 -8.03 -8.14
N PHE A 134 -10.29 -8.82 -7.29
CA PHE A 134 -8.98 -8.52 -6.70
C PHE A 134 -7.92 -9.56 -7.01
N GLY A 135 -8.29 -10.82 -7.26
CA GLY A 135 -7.38 -11.89 -7.66
C GLY A 135 -7.10 -11.94 -9.17
N GLY A 136 -8.02 -11.40 -9.98
CA GLY A 136 -7.83 -11.27 -11.42
C GLY A 136 -7.94 -12.56 -12.21
N LYS A 137 -8.80 -13.52 -11.80
CA LYS A 137 -9.01 -14.80 -12.52
C LYS A 137 -9.14 -14.62 -14.03
N SER A 138 -9.92 -13.61 -14.45
CA SER A 138 -10.14 -13.31 -15.88
C SER A 138 -8.87 -12.91 -16.65
N LEU A 139 -7.80 -12.51 -15.97
CA LEU A 139 -6.51 -12.25 -16.62
C LEU A 139 -5.71 -13.53 -16.88
N PHE A 140 -5.99 -14.61 -16.13
CA PHE A 140 -5.31 -15.90 -16.22
C PHE A 140 -5.97 -16.90 -17.17
N ILE A 141 -7.05 -16.56 -17.88
CA ILE A 141 -8.01 -17.43 -18.59
C ILE A 141 -7.42 -18.74 -19.13
N ASN A 142 -6.28 -18.69 -19.83
CA ASN A 142 -5.65 -19.86 -20.44
C ASN A 142 -4.42 -20.37 -19.68
N GLU A 143 -3.98 -19.67 -18.63
CA GLU A 143 -2.72 -19.92 -17.93
C GLU A 143 -2.93 -20.42 -16.50
N ILE A 144 -4.15 -20.38 -15.97
CA ILE A 144 -4.45 -20.61 -14.55
C ILE A 144 -3.95 -21.99 -14.05
N ASN A 145 -4.01 -23.00 -14.90
CA ASN A 145 -3.57 -24.37 -14.57
C ASN A 145 -2.04 -24.50 -14.48
N ASN A 146 -1.29 -23.53 -15.00
CA ASN A 146 0.17 -23.52 -14.93
C ASN A 146 0.68 -23.14 -13.54
N TYR A 147 -0.17 -22.54 -12.71
CA TYR A 147 0.19 -22.10 -11.38
C TYR A 147 -0.19 -23.16 -10.34
N LYS A 148 0.79 -23.70 -9.61
CA LYS A 148 0.55 -24.63 -8.48
C LYS A 148 -0.04 -23.86 -7.30
N ASP A 149 0.55 -22.72 -6.97
CA ASP A 149 0.03 -21.79 -5.97
C ASP A 149 -1.02 -20.88 -6.57
N LYS A 150 -2.27 -21.02 -6.12
CA LYS A 150 -3.43 -20.24 -6.57
C LYS A 150 -3.69 -19.00 -5.71
N SER A 151 -2.94 -18.80 -4.64
CA SER A 151 -3.14 -17.64 -3.76
C SER A 151 -2.95 -16.32 -4.50
N ALA A 152 -3.88 -15.39 -4.33
CA ALA A 152 -3.72 -14.00 -4.72
C ALA A 152 -3.13 -13.19 -3.55
N PHE A 153 -2.94 -11.88 -3.73
CA PHE A 153 -2.44 -11.01 -2.69
C PHE A 153 -3.06 -9.61 -2.75
N ASN A 154 -3.02 -8.93 -1.62
CA ASN A 154 -3.45 -7.54 -1.51
C ASN A 154 -2.29 -6.60 -1.86
N SER A 155 -2.56 -5.59 -2.69
CA SER A 155 -1.57 -4.61 -3.13
C SER A 155 -1.52 -3.34 -2.25
N GLY A 156 -2.30 -3.26 -1.18
CA GLY A 156 -2.31 -2.10 -0.27
C GLY A 156 -1.13 -2.04 0.69
N VAL A 157 -0.41 -3.16 0.87
CA VAL A 157 0.87 -3.22 1.59
C VAL A 157 1.83 -4.02 0.73
N MET A 158 2.86 -3.36 0.21
CA MET A 158 3.89 -4.00 -0.60
C MET A 158 5.28 -3.56 -0.15
N LEU A 159 6.16 -4.51 0.07
CA LEU A 159 7.56 -4.28 0.44
C LEU A 159 8.46 -4.83 -0.68
N PHE A 160 9.48 -4.08 -1.11
CA PHE A 160 10.39 -4.51 -2.18
C PHE A 160 11.68 -3.69 -2.20
N ASN A 161 12.71 -4.25 -2.85
CA ASN A 161 13.93 -3.52 -3.17
C ASN A 161 13.73 -2.60 -4.40
N ASN A 162 14.41 -1.46 -4.41
CA ASN A 162 14.54 -0.62 -5.59
C ASN A 162 15.57 -1.25 -6.55
N CYS A 163 15.13 -2.22 -7.33
CA CYS A 163 15.97 -2.97 -8.26
C CYS A 163 15.37 -3.01 -9.67
N PHE A 164 16.20 -3.43 -10.63
CA PHE A 164 15.81 -3.48 -12.05
C PHE A 164 14.55 -4.34 -12.28
N GLU A 165 14.47 -5.50 -11.65
CA GLU A 165 13.36 -6.45 -11.80
C GLU A 165 12.03 -5.83 -11.37
N ILE A 166 12.02 -5.12 -10.25
CA ILE A 166 10.81 -4.47 -9.73
C ILE A 166 10.45 -3.24 -10.56
N LYS A 167 11.42 -2.40 -10.96
CA LYS A 167 11.17 -1.28 -11.88
C LYS A 167 10.54 -1.76 -13.19
N ASN A 168 11.08 -2.84 -13.74
CA ASN A 168 10.56 -3.44 -14.98
C ASN A 168 9.15 -4.02 -14.78
N LEU A 169 8.89 -4.68 -13.64
CA LEU A 169 7.55 -5.20 -13.32
C LEU A 169 6.51 -4.07 -13.26
N PHE A 170 6.79 -2.95 -12.60
CA PHE A 170 5.88 -1.80 -12.54
C PHE A 170 5.59 -1.24 -13.94
N LYS A 171 6.61 -1.13 -14.80
CA LYS A 171 6.46 -0.72 -16.20
C LYS A 171 5.58 -1.70 -17.00
N ILE A 172 5.77 -3.00 -16.81
CA ILE A 172 4.95 -4.04 -17.46
C ILE A 172 3.50 -3.92 -17.01
N ILE A 173 3.24 -3.77 -15.70
CA ILE A 173 1.91 -3.60 -15.14
C ILE A 173 1.23 -2.36 -15.73
N LYS A 174 1.92 -1.21 -15.73
CA LYS A 174 1.42 0.06 -16.30
C LYS A 174 1.03 -0.13 -17.77
N ASN A 175 1.87 -0.75 -18.57
CA ASN A 175 1.60 -1.03 -19.98
C ASN A 175 0.45 -2.04 -20.18
N HIS A 176 0.34 -3.05 -19.32
CA HIS A 176 -0.75 -4.03 -19.38
C HIS A 176 -2.10 -3.35 -19.10
N MET A 177 -2.18 -2.49 -18.10
CA MET A 177 -3.38 -1.72 -17.78
C MET A 177 -3.78 -0.75 -18.91
N LEU A 178 -2.82 -0.10 -19.56
CA LEU A 178 -3.07 0.80 -20.70
C LEU A 178 -3.64 0.07 -21.92
N LYS A 179 -3.19 -1.15 -22.18
CA LYS A 179 -3.66 -1.99 -23.27
C LYS A 179 -5.03 -2.62 -23.00
N ASN A 180 -5.28 -2.96 -21.76
CA ASN A 180 -6.49 -3.64 -21.34
C ASN A 180 -7.46 -2.64 -20.70
N LYS A 181 -8.21 -1.92 -21.53
CA LYS A 181 -9.15 -0.86 -21.11
C LYS A 181 -10.41 -1.41 -20.41
N SER A 182 -10.35 -2.61 -19.84
CA SER A 182 -11.47 -3.16 -19.08
C SER A 182 -11.69 -2.31 -17.84
N ALA A 183 -12.84 -1.65 -17.77
CA ALA A 183 -13.29 -0.91 -16.59
C ALA A 183 -13.60 -1.82 -15.37
N LYS A 184 -13.43 -3.14 -15.54
CA LYS A 184 -13.75 -4.14 -14.50
C LYS A 184 -12.77 -4.14 -13.34
N PHE A 185 -11.49 -3.83 -13.60
CA PHE A 185 -10.43 -4.01 -12.62
C PHE A 185 -9.73 -2.69 -12.28
N ASN A 186 -9.48 -2.50 -10.99
CA ASN A 186 -8.44 -1.59 -10.53
C ASN A 186 -7.05 -2.20 -10.80
N ASP A 187 -6.02 -1.68 -10.18
CA ASP A 187 -4.63 -2.09 -10.40
C ASP A 187 -4.26 -3.44 -9.75
N GLN A 188 -4.88 -3.82 -8.61
CA GLN A 188 -4.49 -5.03 -7.85
C GLN A 188 -4.50 -6.31 -8.70
N PRO A 189 -5.53 -6.65 -9.50
CA PRO A 189 -5.49 -7.83 -10.37
C PRO A 189 -4.32 -7.86 -11.34
N TYR A 190 -3.90 -6.70 -11.85
CA TYR A 190 -2.74 -6.60 -12.73
C TYR A 190 -1.42 -6.81 -11.99
N PHE A 191 -1.31 -6.35 -10.73
CA PHE A 191 -0.19 -6.69 -9.85
C PHE A 191 -0.14 -8.20 -9.62
N VAL A 192 -1.26 -8.82 -9.24
CA VAL A 192 -1.35 -10.27 -8.99
C VAL A 192 -0.93 -11.07 -10.22
N TYR A 193 -1.52 -10.77 -11.39
CA TYR A 193 -1.21 -11.48 -12.63
C TYR A 193 0.26 -11.37 -13.02
N ASN A 194 0.78 -10.14 -13.13
CA ASN A 194 2.13 -9.92 -13.64
C ASN A 194 3.20 -10.39 -12.64
N ALA A 195 3.02 -10.15 -11.34
CA ALA A 195 3.98 -10.62 -10.33
C ALA A 195 4.06 -12.15 -10.26
N LYS A 196 2.93 -12.87 -10.40
CA LYS A 196 2.93 -14.32 -10.52
C LYS A 196 3.55 -14.79 -11.83
N LYS A 197 3.21 -14.18 -12.96
CA LYS A 197 3.74 -14.54 -14.28
C LYS A 197 5.26 -14.48 -14.35
N TYR A 198 5.86 -13.47 -13.72
CA TYR A 198 7.31 -13.28 -13.69
C TYR A 198 7.99 -13.88 -12.45
N ASN A 199 7.25 -14.58 -11.59
CA ASN A 199 7.74 -15.16 -10.32
C ASN A 199 8.39 -14.11 -9.40
N LEU A 200 7.83 -12.90 -9.35
CA LEU A 200 8.32 -11.75 -8.59
C LEU A 200 7.43 -11.43 -7.37
N ILE A 201 6.89 -12.45 -6.71
CA ILE A 201 6.02 -12.31 -5.53
C ILE A 201 6.41 -13.27 -4.42
N ASN A 202 6.40 -12.76 -3.19
CA ASN A 202 6.29 -13.52 -1.95
C ASN A 202 5.04 -13.01 -1.20
N ASN A 203 3.98 -13.79 -1.16
CA ASN A 203 2.71 -13.43 -0.53
C ASN A 203 2.44 -14.17 0.78
N THR A 204 3.47 -14.62 1.46
CA THR A 204 3.36 -15.40 2.69
C THR A 204 3.97 -14.71 3.90
N ILE A 205 5.15 -14.13 3.80
CA ILE A 205 5.91 -13.56 4.92
C ILE A 205 5.12 -12.45 5.62
N LEU A 206 4.52 -11.52 4.87
CA LEU A 206 3.75 -10.40 5.46
C LEU A 206 2.45 -10.84 6.15
N ASN A 207 1.96 -12.06 5.95
CA ASN A 207 0.79 -12.58 6.65
C ASN A 207 0.94 -12.58 8.17
N ASN A 208 2.17 -12.65 8.67
CA ASN A 208 2.44 -12.59 10.10
C ASN A 208 2.34 -11.17 10.69
N TYR A 209 2.43 -10.14 9.86
CA TYR A 209 2.59 -8.75 10.28
C TYR A 209 1.44 -7.84 9.85
N VAL A 210 0.65 -8.25 8.86
CA VAL A 210 -0.46 -7.47 8.31
C VAL A 210 -1.79 -8.14 8.62
N GLU A 211 -2.75 -7.38 9.16
CA GLU A 211 -4.15 -7.78 9.29
C GLU A 211 -5.00 -6.98 8.31
N LEU A 212 -5.78 -7.69 7.48
CA LEU A 212 -6.83 -7.10 6.66
C LEU A 212 -8.15 -7.21 7.42
N THR A 213 -8.83 -6.08 7.64
CA THR A 213 -10.09 -6.07 8.37
C THR A 213 -11.02 -4.97 7.87
N ASN A 214 -12.33 -5.21 7.91
CA ASN A 214 -13.38 -4.21 7.70
C ASN A 214 -14.16 -3.90 8.98
N GLN A 215 -13.68 -4.37 10.12
CA GLN A 215 -14.23 -4.20 11.45
C GLN A 215 -13.13 -3.77 12.42
N MET A 216 -13.44 -3.72 13.71
CA MET A 216 -12.41 -3.53 14.73
C MET A 216 -11.39 -4.67 14.66
N PRO A 217 -10.08 -4.35 14.63
CA PRO A 217 -9.02 -5.33 14.54
C PRO A 217 -9.10 -6.38 15.66
N LYS A 218 -8.79 -7.62 15.31
CA LYS A 218 -8.87 -8.76 16.24
C LYS A 218 -7.50 -9.25 16.66
N THR A 219 -6.46 -8.83 15.95
CA THR A 219 -5.08 -9.29 16.19
C THR A 219 -4.18 -8.13 16.61
N ASN A 220 -3.02 -8.48 17.14
CA ASN A 220 -1.99 -7.52 17.53
C ASN A 220 -0.85 -7.52 16.49
N LYS A 221 -1.18 -7.51 15.18
CA LYS A 221 -0.20 -7.42 14.09
C LYS A 221 0.34 -6.00 13.95
N ALA A 222 1.49 -5.83 13.32
CA ALA A 222 2.16 -4.53 13.25
C ALA A 222 1.43 -3.51 12.36
N ILE A 223 0.79 -4.00 11.30
CA ILE A 223 0.09 -3.19 10.30
C ILE A 223 -1.36 -3.66 10.21
N LEU A 224 -2.28 -2.71 10.29
CA LEU A 224 -3.72 -2.93 10.09
C LEU A 224 -4.16 -2.26 8.80
N HIS A 225 -4.65 -3.02 7.85
CA HIS A 225 -5.25 -2.52 6.63
C HIS A 225 -6.78 -2.57 6.74
N ILE A 226 -7.42 -1.40 6.76
CA ILE A 226 -8.86 -1.29 6.88
C ILE A 226 -9.49 -1.44 5.50
N SER A 227 -9.90 -2.66 5.17
CA SER A 227 -10.41 -3.02 3.84
C SER A 227 -11.79 -2.42 3.53
N GLY A 228 -12.22 -2.51 2.26
CA GLY A 228 -13.55 -2.09 1.84
C GLY A 228 -13.61 -1.50 0.42
N GLY A 229 -12.62 -1.74 -0.42
CA GLY A 229 -12.61 -1.29 -1.81
C GLY A 229 -12.46 0.23 -2.00
N PRO A 230 -12.18 0.70 -3.21
CA PRO A 230 -12.09 2.11 -3.52
C PRO A 230 -13.44 2.80 -3.41
N GLY A 231 -13.44 4.05 -2.95
CA GLY A 231 -14.66 4.87 -2.79
C GLY A 231 -15.46 4.66 -1.50
N ILE A 232 -15.21 3.60 -0.74
CA ILE A 232 -15.91 3.34 0.55
C ILE A 232 -15.16 4.01 1.72
N TYR A 233 -14.80 5.28 1.56
CA TYR A 233 -13.93 5.99 2.49
C TYR A 233 -14.58 6.36 3.84
N LYS A 234 -15.90 6.59 3.89
CA LYS A 234 -16.57 7.01 5.15
C LYS A 234 -16.45 5.95 6.23
N ASN A 235 -16.78 4.70 5.93
CA ASN A 235 -16.70 3.60 6.90
C ASN A 235 -15.26 3.34 7.32
N LYS A 236 -14.31 3.32 6.38
CA LYS A 236 -12.88 3.16 6.67
C LYS A 236 -12.37 4.24 7.62
N LEU A 237 -12.64 5.51 7.32
CA LEU A 237 -12.20 6.63 8.16
C LEU A 237 -12.78 6.54 9.57
N ASN A 238 -14.06 6.18 9.72
CA ASN A 238 -14.68 6.02 11.03
C ASN A 238 -14.01 4.89 11.84
N ILE A 239 -13.77 3.74 11.22
CA ILE A 239 -13.06 2.62 11.89
C ILE A 239 -11.66 3.07 12.31
N MET A 240 -10.92 3.73 11.42
CA MET A 240 -9.58 4.24 11.72
C MET A 240 -9.59 5.20 12.91
N ILE A 241 -10.52 6.16 12.96
CA ILE A 241 -10.64 7.12 14.06
C ILE A 241 -10.93 6.40 15.39
N ILE A 242 -11.91 5.49 15.40
CA ILE A 242 -12.28 4.75 16.61
C ILE A 242 -11.10 3.95 17.12
N TYR A 243 -10.42 3.23 16.21
CA TYR A 243 -9.31 2.38 16.60
C TYR A 243 -8.07 3.18 17.02
N PHE A 244 -7.75 4.26 16.32
CA PHE A 244 -6.66 5.17 16.72
C PHE A 244 -6.87 5.72 18.13
N ASN A 245 -8.10 6.16 18.46
CA ASN A 245 -8.44 6.61 19.80
C ASN A 245 -8.31 5.50 20.87
N HIS A 246 -8.65 4.27 20.51
CA HIS A 246 -8.44 3.11 21.38
C HIS A 246 -6.94 2.86 21.64
N MET A 247 -6.10 2.90 20.59
CA MET A 247 -4.65 2.76 20.72
C MET A 247 -4.05 3.82 21.65
N LEU A 248 -4.45 5.10 21.50
CA LEU A 248 -3.96 6.19 22.36
C LEU A 248 -4.29 5.97 23.83
N LYS A 249 -5.52 5.55 24.15
CA LYS A 249 -5.94 5.26 25.53
C LYS A 249 -5.08 4.17 26.17
N ASN A 250 -4.81 3.10 25.44
CA ASN A 250 -4.00 1.98 25.94
C ASN A 250 -2.55 2.41 26.21
N THR A 251 -1.98 3.27 25.36
CA THR A 251 -0.62 3.79 25.54
C THR A 251 -0.50 4.67 26.79
N THR A 252 -1.55 5.44 27.11
CA THR A 252 -1.59 6.30 28.30
C THR A 252 -1.69 5.51 29.60
N ILE A 253 -2.36 4.36 29.59
CA ILE A 253 -2.49 3.47 30.75
C ILE A 253 -1.17 2.77 31.08
N MET A 254 -0.39 2.38 30.07
CA MET A 254 0.90 1.70 30.25
C MET A 254 2.03 2.61 30.77
N LYS A 255 1.84 3.95 30.71
CA LYS A 255 2.82 4.93 31.20
C LYS A 255 2.56 5.42 32.64
N LYS A 256 1.50 4.95 33.28
CA LYS A 256 1.18 5.16 34.70
C LYS A 256 1.55 3.94 35.51
#